data_3156a72d9620e1760e1cc8f2ff133971
#
_entry.id   3156a72d9620e1760e1cc8f2ff133971
#
_cell.length_a   1.000
_cell.length_b   1.000
_cell.length_c   1.000
_cell.angle_alpha   90.00
_cell.angle_beta   90.00
_cell.angle_gamma   90.00
#
_symmetry.space_group_name_H-M   'P 1'
#
loop_
_entity.id
_entity.type
_entity.pdbx_description
1 polymer ?
#
loop_
_entity_poly.entity_id
_entity_poly.type
_entity_poly.pdbx_seq_one_letter_code
_entity_poly.pdbx_strand_id
1 'polypeptide(L)'
;MNFDYTDKVKTLQARLIAFMDEHIYPNEKRFFQEIADNRAKGNAWVPTKLIEELKPLARKAGLWNLFLPHSKRAPEGLSNLEYAPLCEIMGRVPFAAEVFNCSAPDTGNMETFERYASEALKDQWLEPLLRGEIRSAFLMTEPEVASSDATNIQTRIERDGD
;
A
#
# COMPACT_ATOMS: atom_id res chain seq x y z
N MET A 1 6.17 17.01 27.31
CA MET A 1 5.78 16.37 26.03
C MET A 1 6.03 14.88 26.25
N ASN A 2 5.01 14.02 26.09
CA ASN A 2 5.17 12.57 26.25
C ASN A 2 5.40 11.95 24.86
N PHE A 3 6.48 11.22 24.69
CA PHE A 3 6.84 10.52 23.44
C PHE A 3 6.55 9.01 23.50
N ASP A 4 5.95 8.53 24.60
CA ASP A 4 5.61 7.12 24.73
C ASP A 4 4.47 6.74 23.79
N TYR A 5 4.59 5.55 23.20
CA TYR A 5 3.52 4.98 22.39
C TYR A 5 2.34 4.58 23.28
N THR A 6 1.12 4.73 22.76
CA THR A 6 -0.08 4.24 23.42
C THR A 6 -0.07 2.70 23.51
N ASP A 7 -0.84 2.13 24.43
CA ASP A 7 -0.94 0.67 24.57
C ASP A 7 -1.50 0.01 23.30
N LYS A 8 -2.39 0.71 22.57
CA LYS A 8 -2.87 0.30 21.25
C LYS A 8 -1.72 0.14 20.26
N VAL A 9 -0.85 1.15 20.17
CA VAL A 9 0.30 1.12 19.26
C VAL A 9 1.30 0.04 19.66
N LYS A 10 1.62 -0.09 20.95
CA LYS A 10 2.50 -1.16 21.46
C LYS A 10 1.96 -2.56 21.11
N THR A 11 0.67 -2.77 21.24
CA THR A 11 0.01 -4.03 20.88
C THR A 11 0.11 -4.31 19.38
N LEU A 12 -0.12 -3.29 18.54
CA LEU A 12 0.02 -3.42 17.09
C LEU A 12 1.46 -3.67 16.67
N GLN A 13 2.44 -2.99 17.29
CA GLN A 13 3.86 -3.24 17.04
C GLN A 13 4.24 -4.68 17.37
N ALA A 14 3.84 -5.19 18.54
CA ALA A 14 4.12 -6.57 18.94
C ALA A 14 3.51 -7.58 17.93
N ARG A 15 2.27 -7.34 17.49
CA ARG A 15 1.59 -8.18 16.49
C ARG A 15 2.30 -8.11 15.13
N LEU A 16 2.69 -6.92 14.70
CA LEU A 16 3.39 -6.72 13.43
C LEU A 16 4.78 -7.37 13.46
N ILE A 17 5.53 -7.22 14.56
CA ILE A 17 6.83 -7.86 14.71
C ILE A 17 6.69 -9.38 14.63
N ALA A 18 5.74 -9.98 15.35
CA ALA A 18 5.49 -11.41 15.28
C ALA A 18 5.16 -11.87 13.84
N PHE A 19 4.36 -11.09 13.11
CA PHE A 19 4.05 -11.37 11.71
C PHE A 19 5.29 -11.26 10.81
N MET A 20 6.13 -10.25 11.02
CA MET A 20 7.39 -10.09 10.28
C MET A 20 8.32 -11.29 10.51
N ASP A 21 8.47 -11.72 11.77
CA ASP A 21 9.32 -12.86 12.16
C ASP A 21 8.82 -14.18 11.57
N GLU A 22 7.51 -14.41 11.58
CA GLU A 22 6.92 -15.68 11.14
C GLU A 22 6.78 -15.75 9.61
N HIS A 23 6.40 -14.65 8.94
CA HIS A 23 5.96 -14.70 7.56
C HIS A 23 6.78 -13.87 6.58
N ILE A 24 7.45 -12.79 7.02
CA ILE A 24 8.15 -11.89 6.10
C ILE A 24 9.63 -12.25 6.00
N TYR A 25 10.40 -12.20 7.09
CA TYR A 25 11.83 -12.47 7.07
C TYR A 25 12.20 -13.85 6.50
N PRO A 26 11.51 -14.95 6.84
CA PRO A 26 11.83 -16.26 6.26
C PRO A 26 11.62 -16.35 4.75
N ASN A 27 10.80 -15.45 4.18
CA ASN A 27 10.40 -15.47 2.78
C ASN A 27 11.15 -14.47 1.89
N GLU A 28 12.10 -13.71 2.41
CA GLU A 28 12.85 -12.71 1.60
C GLU A 28 13.54 -13.34 0.40
N LYS A 29 14.23 -14.47 0.61
CA LYS A 29 14.90 -15.19 -0.48
C LYS A 29 13.92 -15.66 -1.55
N ARG A 30 12.76 -16.19 -1.14
CA ARG A 30 11.70 -16.63 -2.06
C ARG A 30 11.16 -15.48 -2.89
N PHE A 31 10.93 -14.33 -2.26
CA PHE A 31 10.44 -13.14 -2.95
C PHE A 31 11.35 -12.72 -4.11
N PHE A 32 12.65 -12.59 -3.85
CA PHE A 32 13.61 -12.21 -4.89
C PHE A 32 13.79 -13.30 -5.96
N GLN A 33 13.67 -14.58 -5.60
CA GLN A 33 13.69 -15.66 -6.56
C GLN A 33 12.49 -15.61 -7.51
N GLU A 34 11.28 -15.39 -7.00
CA GLU A 34 10.07 -15.25 -7.85
C GLU A 34 10.19 -14.07 -8.82
N ILE A 35 10.76 -12.94 -8.39
CA ILE A 35 11.05 -11.80 -9.29
C ILE A 35 12.05 -12.20 -10.39
N ALA A 36 13.13 -12.86 -10.04
CA ALA A 36 14.14 -13.31 -11.00
C ALA A 36 13.54 -14.29 -12.02
N ASP A 37 12.73 -15.23 -11.57
CA ASP A 37 12.04 -16.21 -12.41
C ASP A 37 11.05 -15.54 -13.38
N ASN A 38 10.30 -14.53 -12.90
CA ASN A 38 9.37 -13.77 -13.75
C ASN A 38 10.13 -12.99 -14.83
N ARG A 39 11.26 -12.36 -14.48
CA ARG A 39 12.12 -11.67 -15.44
C ARG A 39 12.68 -12.63 -16.50
N ALA A 40 13.15 -13.80 -16.07
CA ALA A 40 13.69 -14.82 -16.99
C ALA A 40 12.63 -15.33 -17.97
N LYS A 41 11.36 -15.30 -17.60
CA LYS A 41 10.22 -15.65 -18.46
C LYS A 41 9.73 -14.49 -19.34
N GLY A 42 10.41 -13.33 -19.30
CA GLY A 42 10.05 -12.14 -20.08
C GLY A 42 8.88 -11.34 -19.50
N ASN A 43 8.46 -11.63 -18.28
CA ASN A 43 7.32 -10.95 -17.63
C ASN A 43 7.68 -10.41 -16.24
N ALA A 44 8.52 -9.36 -16.23
CA ALA A 44 9.05 -8.76 -15.00
C ALA A 44 7.98 -8.11 -14.09
N TRP A 45 6.80 -7.85 -14.61
CA TRP A 45 5.74 -7.08 -13.95
C TRP A 45 4.62 -7.94 -13.34
N VAL A 46 4.74 -9.27 -13.45
CA VAL A 46 3.79 -10.17 -12.79
C VAL A 46 3.97 -10.07 -11.27
N PRO A 47 2.89 -9.87 -10.51
CA PRO A 47 2.93 -9.94 -9.05
C PRO A 47 3.52 -11.28 -8.57
N THR A 48 4.28 -11.24 -7.48
CA THR A 48 4.79 -12.47 -6.88
C THR A 48 3.67 -13.25 -6.22
N LYS A 49 3.71 -14.57 -6.31
CA LYS A 49 2.74 -15.45 -5.65
C LYS A 49 2.79 -15.31 -4.14
N LEU A 50 4.00 -15.12 -3.62
CA LEU A 50 4.24 -14.96 -2.19
C LEU A 50 3.38 -13.84 -1.59
N ILE A 51 3.35 -12.66 -2.21
CA ILE A 51 2.57 -11.52 -1.69
C ILE A 51 1.09 -11.88 -1.62
N GLU A 52 0.56 -12.50 -2.67
CA GLU A 52 -0.86 -12.89 -2.72
C GLU A 52 -1.20 -13.97 -1.67
N GLU A 53 -0.26 -14.85 -1.34
CA GLU A 53 -0.41 -15.84 -0.27
C GLU A 53 -0.39 -15.19 1.13
N LEU A 54 0.39 -14.13 1.32
CA LEU A 54 0.55 -13.46 2.61
C LEU A 54 -0.56 -12.45 2.93
N LYS A 55 -1.16 -11.81 1.93
CA LYS A 55 -2.25 -10.84 2.12
C LYS A 55 -3.43 -11.36 2.98
N PRO A 56 -3.96 -12.58 2.75
CA PRO A 56 -5.01 -13.12 3.63
C PRO A 56 -4.57 -13.31 5.08
N LEU A 57 -3.31 -13.66 5.31
CA LEU A 57 -2.76 -13.82 6.65
C LEU A 57 -2.66 -12.46 7.36
N ALA A 58 -2.22 -11.42 6.65
CA ALA A 58 -2.17 -10.06 7.17
C ALA A 58 -3.56 -9.54 7.56
N ARG A 59 -4.57 -9.81 6.73
CA ARG A 59 -5.98 -9.49 7.05
C ARG A 59 -6.45 -10.19 8.32
N LYS A 60 -6.21 -11.50 8.41
CA LYS A 60 -6.58 -12.31 9.58
C LYS A 60 -5.89 -11.82 10.85
N ALA A 61 -4.66 -11.32 10.73
CA ALA A 61 -3.90 -10.74 11.81
C ALA A 61 -4.36 -9.32 12.21
N GLY A 62 -5.33 -8.71 11.49
CA GLY A 62 -5.78 -7.34 11.73
C GLY A 62 -4.71 -6.29 11.44
N LEU A 63 -3.89 -6.54 10.41
CA LEU A 63 -2.78 -5.67 9.98
C LEU A 63 -3.01 -5.11 8.57
N TRP A 64 -4.27 -4.95 8.17
CA TRP A 64 -4.66 -4.54 6.83
C TRP A 64 -5.15 -3.10 6.79
N ASN A 65 -4.76 -2.31 5.77
CA ASN A 65 -5.20 -0.92 5.54
C ASN A 65 -4.96 0.05 6.71
N LEU A 66 -3.99 -0.21 7.57
CA LEU A 66 -3.74 0.61 8.77
C LEU A 66 -3.34 2.06 8.46
N PHE A 67 -2.96 2.36 7.22
CA PHE A 67 -2.48 3.67 6.79
C PHE A 67 -3.58 4.73 6.63
N LEU A 68 -4.85 4.35 6.41
CA LEU A 68 -5.92 5.27 5.99
C LEU A 68 -6.73 5.78 7.19
N PRO A 69 -6.43 6.98 7.72
CA PRO A 69 -7.10 7.50 8.90
C PRO A 69 -8.53 7.96 8.59
N HIS A 70 -9.42 7.78 9.56
CA HIS A 70 -10.78 8.33 9.53
C HIS A 70 -11.68 7.87 8.38
N SER A 71 -11.35 6.79 7.70
CA SER A 71 -12.21 6.22 6.66
C SER A 71 -13.29 5.33 7.26
N LYS A 72 -14.53 5.52 6.81
CA LYS A 72 -15.64 4.60 7.14
C LYS A 72 -15.49 3.25 6.44
N ARG A 73 -14.75 3.23 5.31
CA ARG A 73 -14.49 2.03 4.50
C ARG A 73 -13.27 1.24 4.98
N ALA A 74 -12.41 1.88 5.79
CA ALA A 74 -11.26 1.24 6.44
C ALA A 74 -11.22 1.64 7.93
N PRO A 75 -12.13 1.11 8.75
CA PRO A 75 -12.29 1.52 10.14
C PRO A 75 -11.09 1.19 11.03
N GLU A 76 -10.20 0.30 10.59
CA GLU A 76 -8.94 -0.04 11.25
C GLU A 76 -7.85 1.02 11.07
N GLY A 77 -8.05 2.00 10.18
CA GLY A 77 -7.09 3.04 9.88
C GLY A 77 -6.66 3.83 11.11
N LEU A 78 -5.36 4.06 11.18
CA LEU A 78 -4.71 4.73 12.31
C LEU A 78 -4.46 6.20 11.99
N SER A 79 -4.34 7.04 13.01
CA SER A 79 -3.76 8.36 12.82
C SER A 79 -2.29 8.25 12.37
N ASN A 80 -1.77 9.28 11.71
CA ASN A 80 -0.37 9.29 11.25
C ASN A 80 0.61 9.06 12.41
N LEU A 81 0.30 9.58 13.60
CA LEU A 81 1.13 9.40 14.79
C LEU A 81 1.15 7.94 15.27
N GLU A 82 0.02 7.24 15.20
CA GLU A 82 -0.08 5.83 15.56
C GLU A 82 0.52 4.92 14.48
N TYR A 83 0.44 5.32 13.21
CA TYR A 83 0.91 4.52 12.08
C TYR A 83 2.42 4.61 11.86
N ALA A 84 3.05 5.77 12.13
CA ALA A 84 4.47 6.00 11.90
C ALA A 84 5.41 4.90 12.48
N PRO A 85 5.26 4.45 13.74
CA PRO A 85 6.11 3.38 14.28
C PRO A 85 5.89 2.00 13.62
N LEU A 86 4.74 1.78 12.98
CA LEU A 86 4.50 0.57 12.20
C LEU A 86 5.19 0.63 10.84
N CYS A 87 5.26 1.82 10.23
CA CYS A 87 6.04 2.03 9.00
C CYS A 87 7.51 1.69 9.18
N GLU A 88 8.11 2.02 10.33
CA GLU A 88 9.50 1.68 10.65
C GLU A 88 9.72 0.16 10.64
N ILE A 89 8.77 -0.61 11.18
CA ILE A 89 8.86 -2.07 11.21
C ILE A 89 8.68 -2.65 9.80
N MET A 90 7.65 -2.23 9.06
CA MET A 90 7.39 -2.68 7.69
C MET A 90 8.54 -2.31 6.74
N GLY A 91 9.12 -1.13 6.92
CA GLY A 91 10.21 -0.62 6.07
C GLY A 91 11.53 -1.39 6.16
N ARG A 92 11.66 -2.35 7.07
CA ARG A 92 12.84 -3.21 7.19
C ARG A 92 12.99 -4.18 6.00
N VAL A 93 11.88 -4.50 5.33
CA VAL A 93 11.86 -5.42 4.17
C VAL A 93 11.11 -4.76 3.01
N PRO A 94 11.69 -4.68 1.79
CA PRO A 94 11.15 -3.89 0.68
C PRO A 94 9.73 -4.23 0.26
N PHE A 95 9.30 -5.48 0.41
CA PHE A 95 7.96 -5.92 -0.01
C PHE A 95 6.92 -5.96 1.13
N ALA A 96 7.34 -5.80 2.38
CA ALA A 96 6.45 -6.04 3.52
C ALA A 96 5.23 -5.13 3.51
N ALA A 97 5.38 -3.84 3.20
CA ALA A 97 4.27 -2.89 3.17
C ALA A 97 3.15 -3.33 2.19
N GLU A 98 3.49 -3.98 1.08
CA GLU A 98 2.52 -4.48 0.12
C GLU A 98 1.67 -5.62 0.68
N VAL A 99 2.25 -6.48 1.51
CA VAL A 99 1.53 -7.57 2.19
C VAL A 99 0.40 -7.03 3.07
N PHE A 100 0.56 -5.83 3.63
CA PHE A 100 -0.41 -5.16 4.49
C PHE A 100 -1.35 -4.19 3.74
N ASN A 101 -1.28 -4.14 2.41
CA ASN A 101 -1.94 -3.14 1.56
C ASN A 101 -1.58 -1.69 1.96
N CYS A 102 -0.35 -1.49 2.36
CA CYS A 102 0.19 -0.23 2.87
C CYS A 102 1.33 0.31 2.00
N SER A 103 1.44 -0.10 0.73
CA SER A 103 2.53 0.34 -0.15
C SER A 103 2.10 1.43 -1.13
N ALA A 104 3.05 2.26 -1.53
CA ALA A 104 2.88 3.19 -2.64
C ALA A 104 2.85 2.41 -3.99
N PRO A 105 2.15 2.92 -5.01
CA PRO A 105 1.38 4.17 -5.05
C PRO A 105 -0.05 4.05 -4.49
N ASP A 106 -0.49 2.84 -4.17
CA ASP A 106 -1.89 2.56 -3.82
C ASP A 106 -2.37 3.36 -2.60
N THR A 107 -1.52 3.51 -1.57
CA THR A 107 -1.88 4.28 -0.37
C THR A 107 -2.24 5.73 -0.69
N GLY A 108 -1.42 6.42 -1.48
CA GLY A 108 -1.67 7.80 -1.88
C GLY A 108 -2.92 7.94 -2.75
N ASN A 109 -3.12 7.01 -3.67
CA ASN A 109 -4.29 6.98 -4.53
C ASN A 109 -5.58 6.69 -3.74
N MET A 110 -5.55 5.72 -2.82
CA MET A 110 -6.70 5.43 -1.94
C MET A 110 -7.05 6.62 -1.05
N GLU A 111 -6.05 7.32 -0.49
CA GLU A 111 -6.28 8.54 0.30
C GLU A 111 -6.88 9.66 -0.54
N THR A 112 -6.44 9.82 -1.80
CA THR A 112 -7.00 10.78 -2.75
C THR A 112 -8.46 10.46 -3.06
N PHE A 113 -8.78 9.20 -3.35
CA PHE A 113 -10.16 8.76 -3.57
C PHE A 113 -11.03 9.01 -2.33
N GLU A 114 -10.56 8.64 -1.14
CA GLU A 114 -11.32 8.82 0.10
C GLU A 114 -11.68 10.27 0.35
N ARG A 115 -10.75 11.19 0.08
CA ARG A 115 -10.95 12.62 0.36
C ARG A 115 -11.76 13.35 -0.70
N TYR A 116 -11.59 13.00 -1.98
CA TYR A 116 -12.03 13.87 -3.08
C TYR A 116 -12.95 13.21 -4.10
N ALA A 117 -13.02 11.88 -4.16
CA ALA A 117 -13.85 11.20 -5.13
C ALA A 117 -15.35 11.23 -4.75
N SER A 118 -16.22 11.17 -5.75
CA SER A 118 -17.64 10.90 -5.53
C SER A 118 -17.86 9.50 -4.97
N GLU A 119 -19.00 9.28 -4.32
CA GLU A 119 -19.32 7.95 -3.76
C GLU A 119 -19.30 6.85 -4.84
N ALA A 120 -19.82 7.15 -6.04
CA ALA A 120 -19.80 6.23 -7.17
C ALA A 120 -18.36 5.83 -7.57
N LEU A 121 -17.42 6.76 -7.60
CA LEU A 121 -16.00 6.46 -7.88
C LEU A 121 -15.34 5.72 -6.73
N LYS A 122 -15.71 6.01 -5.48
CA LYS A 122 -15.22 5.25 -4.32
C LYS A 122 -15.70 3.80 -4.39
N ASP A 123 -16.96 3.58 -4.70
CA ASP A 123 -17.51 2.21 -4.83
C ASP A 123 -16.84 1.46 -6.00
N GLN A 124 -16.58 2.16 -7.10
CA GLN A 124 -15.98 1.57 -8.30
C GLN A 124 -14.49 1.25 -8.15
N TRP A 125 -13.70 2.13 -7.49
CA TRP A 125 -12.24 2.04 -7.48
C TRP A 125 -11.62 1.92 -6.10
N LEU A 126 -12.09 2.71 -5.10
CA LEU A 126 -11.54 2.68 -3.76
C LEU A 126 -11.83 1.34 -3.06
N GLU A 127 -13.05 0.85 -3.15
CA GLU A 127 -13.41 -0.42 -2.52
C GLU A 127 -12.58 -1.61 -3.01
N PRO A 128 -12.40 -1.83 -4.34
CA PRO A 128 -11.50 -2.88 -4.81
C PRO A 128 -10.03 -2.66 -4.42
N LEU A 129 -9.54 -1.41 -4.37
CA LEU A 129 -8.20 -1.10 -3.87
C LEU A 129 -8.05 -1.46 -2.39
N LEU A 130 -9.03 -1.07 -1.55
CA LEU A 130 -9.04 -1.42 -0.12
C LEU A 130 -9.11 -2.93 0.11
N ARG A 131 -9.78 -3.66 -0.79
CA ARG A 131 -9.77 -5.12 -0.77
C ARG A 131 -8.51 -5.73 -1.38
N GLY A 132 -7.61 -4.92 -1.96
CA GLY A 132 -6.39 -5.42 -2.62
C GLY A 132 -6.66 -6.29 -3.83
N GLU A 133 -7.82 -6.13 -4.48
CA GLU A 133 -8.23 -6.87 -5.69
C GLU A 133 -7.65 -6.27 -6.96
N ILE A 134 -7.38 -4.96 -6.93
CA ILE A 134 -6.74 -4.21 -8.01
C ILE A 134 -5.55 -3.41 -7.47
N ARG A 135 -4.72 -2.97 -8.39
CA ARG A 135 -3.59 -2.09 -8.12
C ARG A 135 -3.79 -0.78 -8.88
N SER A 136 -3.12 0.25 -8.45
CA SER A 136 -3.11 1.56 -9.10
C SER A 136 -1.72 1.98 -9.53
N ALA A 137 -1.64 3.05 -10.32
CA ALA A 137 -0.39 3.63 -10.76
C ALA A 137 -0.42 5.16 -10.59
N PHE A 138 0.76 5.75 -10.50
CA PHE A 138 0.95 7.18 -10.48
C PHE A 138 1.72 7.58 -11.75
N LEU A 139 1.05 8.27 -12.67
CA LEU A 139 1.59 8.67 -13.96
C LEU A 139 1.90 10.16 -13.95
N MET A 140 3.01 10.55 -13.33
CA MET A 140 3.39 11.94 -13.13
C MET A 140 4.49 12.41 -14.09
N THR A 141 5.42 11.51 -14.42
CA THR A 141 6.59 11.87 -15.24
C THR A 141 6.24 12.00 -16.71
N GLU A 142 6.62 13.12 -17.32
CA GLU A 142 6.46 13.42 -18.74
C GLU A 142 7.83 13.49 -19.41
N PRO A 143 7.97 13.09 -20.72
CA PRO A 143 9.26 13.10 -21.42
C PRO A 143 9.85 14.51 -21.59
N GLU A 144 9.00 15.52 -21.83
CA GLU A 144 9.43 16.83 -22.32
C GLU A 144 9.54 17.89 -21.19
N VAL A 145 9.07 17.60 -20.00
CA VAL A 145 9.04 18.57 -18.90
C VAL A 145 9.51 17.98 -17.58
N ALA A 146 10.04 18.83 -16.70
CA ALA A 146 10.38 18.48 -15.33
C ALA A 146 9.11 18.35 -14.47
N SER A 147 8.32 17.30 -14.70
CA SER A 147 6.99 17.10 -14.13
C SER A 147 6.97 16.66 -12.68
N SER A 148 8.13 16.48 -12.04
CA SER A 148 8.24 16.36 -10.58
C SER A 148 7.80 17.64 -9.87
N ASP A 149 7.92 18.79 -10.52
CA ASP A 149 7.19 20.00 -10.18
C ASP A 149 5.81 19.95 -10.85
N ALA A 150 4.77 19.72 -10.06
CA ALA A 150 3.40 19.58 -10.55
C ALA A 150 2.88 20.83 -11.29
N THR A 151 3.50 22.01 -11.09
CA THR A 151 3.14 23.23 -11.81
C THR A 151 3.59 23.22 -13.27
N ASN A 152 4.53 22.34 -13.64
CA ASN A 152 5.04 22.18 -14.99
C ASN A 152 4.31 21.11 -15.82
N ILE A 153 3.39 20.36 -15.24
CA ILE A 153 2.68 19.28 -15.94
C ILE A 153 1.91 19.87 -17.13
N GLN A 154 2.15 19.29 -18.33
CA GLN A 154 1.53 19.68 -19.60
C GLN A 154 0.53 18.63 -20.11
N THR A 155 0.39 17.51 -19.41
CA THR A 155 -0.62 16.47 -19.74
C THR A 155 -2.00 17.10 -19.86
N ARG A 156 -2.62 16.87 -21.00
CA ARG A 156 -3.99 17.32 -21.27
C ARG A 156 -4.97 16.17 -21.08
N ILE A 157 -6.10 16.48 -20.46
CA ILE A 157 -7.22 15.56 -20.31
C ILE A 157 -8.40 16.20 -21.04
N GLU A 158 -8.80 15.61 -22.16
CA GLU A 158 -9.89 16.09 -22.99
C GLU A 158 -10.95 14.99 -23.10
N ARG A 159 -12.23 15.42 -23.12
CA ARG A 159 -13.33 14.48 -23.34
C ARG A 159 -13.37 14.13 -24.84
N ASP A 160 -13.39 12.83 -25.14
CA ASP A 160 -13.51 12.29 -26.49
C ASP A 160 -14.71 11.32 -26.53
N GLY A 161 -15.88 11.90 -26.80
CA GLY A 161 -17.14 11.17 -26.77
C GLY A 161 -17.91 11.31 -25.45
N ASP A 162 -18.79 10.35 -25.16
CA ASP A 162 -19.71 10.35 -24.00
C ASP A 162 -19.03 10.10 -22.66
#